data_fc4bc9af19238dfe73405e3efed7c826
#
_entry.id   fc4bc9af19238dfe73405e3efed7c826
#
_cell.length_a   1.000
_cell.length_b   1.000
_cell.length_c   1.000
_cell.angle_alpha   90.00
_cell.angle_beta   90.00
_cell.angle_gamma   90.00
#
_symmetry.space_group_name_H-M   'P 1'
#
loop_
_entity.id
_entity.type
_entity.pdbx_description
1 polymer ?
#
loop_
_entity_poly.entity_id
_entity_poly.type
_entity_poly.pdbx_seq_one_letter_code
_entity_poly.pdbx_strand_id
1 'polypeptide(L)'
;MRELYLWPGWFGLLSNPHVHHFLSFMSFDFDQPVLRLGTDSQKWQKYGDRDILPMWVADMDFRAAPAVMAALRRRVDEGIFGYARPVQSTTDAVVEMFSRRHSWSIDPSWIVWLPGLVVGLNVMAQAFAEPGEEVMTLTPVYPPFSTAPKNCGRTSLQVPFIQNAAGNRWEIDWPAMEQAITPRTKVFFLCNPHNPLGRVWRRPELVQLAEFCERHDLVLCSDEIHCDLILDTALAHVCTATLGDDVARRTITLVAPSKTYNIPGLGTSLAIIPDAVLRTRFVRASAGIVAEVNSLGYVACEAAYREGEPWRQALLSYLRGNRDLVTEFVARELPGVRIEGPVEATYLAWINVAALKLADPCGFFETHGVGLSDGAFFGSPRGNHVRLNFGCPRATLQDGLQRMKRALRGL
;
A
#
# COMPACT_ATOMS: atom_id res chain seq x y z
N MET A 1 58.39 -8.23 -25.89
CA MET A 1 57.92 -7.39 -26.99
C MET A 1 56.59 -7.91 -27.46
N ARG A 2 55.48 -7.33 -27.02
CA ARG A 2 54.17 -7.30 -27.67
C ARG A 2 53.48 -6.06 -27.20
N GLU A 3 53.22 -5.16 -28.13
CA GLU A 3 52.70 -3.80 -27.92
C GLU A 3 51.26 -3.79 -27.47
N LEU A 4 50.96 -2.96 -26.50
CA LEU A 4 49.64 -2.54 -26.07
C LEU A 4 49.09 -1.51 -27.06
N TYR A 5 48.08 -1.83 -27.83
CA TYR A 5 47.32 -0.84 -28.59
C TYR A 5 46.24 -0.24 -27.68
N LEU A 6 46.46 1.00 -27.26
CA LEU A 6 45.47 1.88 -26.69
C LEU A 6 44.60 2.44 -27.81
N TRP A 7 43.30 2.23 -27.71
CA TRP A 7 42.29 2.86 -28.59
C TRP A 7 41.91 4.23 -28.00
N PRO A 8 42.07 5.36 -28.73
CA PRO A 8 41.57 6.67 -28.31
C PRO A 8 40.19 6.90 -28.88
N GLY A 9 39.14 6.95 -28.07
CA GLY A 9 37.81 7.19 -28.56
C GLY A 9 36.68 7.27 -27.53
N TRP A 10 36.93 7.89 -26.35
CA TRP A 10 35.86 8.07 -25.33
C TRP A 10 35.77 9.52 -24.77
N PHE A 11 36.05 10.52 -25.57
CA PHE A 11 35.88 11.94 -25.20
C PHE A 11 35.02 12.71 -26.19
N GLY A 12 33.94 12.14 -26.73
CA GLY A 12 33.12 12.77 -27.75
C GLY A 12 31.61 12.60 -27.66
N LEU A 13 31.04 12.14 -26.53
CA LEU A 13 29.59 11.86 -26.42
C LEU A 13 28.82 12.74 -25.42
N LEU A 14 29.41 13.85 -24.93
CA LEU A 14 28.72 14.77 -24.01
C LEU A 14 28.22 16.06 -24.67
N SER A 15 28.22 16.16 -26.00
CA SER A 15 27.74 17.36 -26.71
C SER A 15 26.82 17.06 -27.89
N ASN A 16 25.96 16.05 -27.78
CA ASN A 16 24.96 15.80 -28.81
C ASN A 16 23.60 16.41 -28.37
N PRO A 17 23.15 17.54 -28.95
CA PRO A 17 21.88 18.19 -28.60
C PRO A 17 20.65 17.30 -28.88
N HIS A 18 20.79 16.18 -29.58
CA HIS A 18 19.72 15.21 -29.84
C HIS A 18 19.43 14.25 -28.67
N VAL A 19 20.30 14.16 -27.65
CA VAL A 19 20.03 13.34 -26.46
C VAL A 19 19.03 14.03 -25.51
N HIS A 20 18.98 15.35 -25.52
CA HIS A 20 17.97 16.12 -24.75
C HIS A 20 16.57 16.12 -25.37
N HIS A 21 16.38 15.66 -26.60
CA HIS A 21 15.07 15.63 -27.27
C HIS A 21 14.33 14.29 -27.10
N PHE A 22 14.94 13.23 -26.56
CA PHE A 22 14.27 11.94 -26.31
C PHE A 22 13.57 11.84 -24.95
N LEU A 23 13.65 12.86 -24.10
CA LEU A 23 12.80 13.03 -22.92
C LEU A 23 11.47 13.73 -23.23
N SER A 24 11.17 13.91 -24.50
CA SER A 24 9.90 14.44 -24.97
C SER A 24 8.77 13.46 -24.66
N PHE A 25 8.09 13.70 -23.53
CA PHE A 25 6.68 13.38 -23.26
C PHE A 25 6.23 11.96 -23.59
N MET A 26 6.60 10.96 -22.79
CA MET A 26 5.70 9.83 -22.58
C MET A 26 4.50 10.37 -21.79
N SER A 27 3.48 10.85 -22.46
CA SER A 27 2.22 11.19 -21.82
C SER A 27 1.51 9.86 -21.49
N PHE A 28 1.43 9.51 -20.22
CA PHE A 28 0.61 8.38 -19.76
C PHE A 28 -0.83 8.87 -19.69
N ASP A 29 -1.73 8.24 -20.43
CA ASP A 29 -3.14 8.59 -20.44
C ASP A 29 -3.89 7.79 -19.37
N PHE A 30 -4.15 8.43 -18.23
CA PHE A 30 -4.95 7.88 -17.14
C PHE A 30 -6.45 8.15 -17.30
N ASP A 31 -6.87 8.94 -18.27
CA ASP A 31 -8.27 9.17 -18.59
C ASP A 31 -8.84 8.10 -19.53
N GLN A 32 -7.97 7.29 -20.17
CA GLN A 32 -8.41 6.19 -21.01
C GLN A 32 -9.15 5.14 -20.17
N PRO A 33 -10.45 4.92 -20.38
CA PRO A 33 -11.18 3.90 -19.65
C PRO A 33 -10.70 2.50 -20.03
N VAL A 34 -10.59 1.64 -19.04
CA VAL A 34 -10.31 0.21 -19.23
C VAL A 34 -11.58 -0.57 -18.91
N LEU A 35 -12.16 -1.23 -19.91
CA LEU A 35 -13.33 -2.07 -19.71
C LEU A 35 -12.95 -3.29 -18.86
N ARG A 36 -13.52 -3.39 -17.66
CA ARG A 36 -13.28 -4.50 -16.72
C ARG A 36 -14.54 -5.29 -16.40
N LEU A 37 -15.69 -4.84 -16.89
CA LEU A 37 -16.96 -5.58 -16.80
C LEU A 37 -16.82 -6.89 -17.59
N GLY A 38 -17.31 -8.01 -17.03
CA GLY A 38 -17.21 -9.33 -17.65
C GLY A 38 -15.80 -9.94 -17.64
N THR A 39 -14.84 -9.35 -16.93
CA THR A 39 -13.50 -9.91 -16.73
C THR A 39 -13.38 -10.64 -15.38
N ASP A 40 -12.20 -11.17 -15.07
CA ASP A 40 -11.81 -11.79 -13.80
C ASP A 40 -11.62 -10.80 -12.64
N SER A 41 -11.90 -9.51 -12.86
CA SER A 41 -11.73 -8.48 -11.83
C SER A 41 -12.66 -8.69 -10.64
N GLN A 42 -12.13 -9.09 -9.49
CA GLN A 42 -12.88 -9.18 -8.23
C GLN A 42 -13.66 -7.90 -7.91
N LYS A 43 -13.07 -6.73 -8.23
CA LYS A 43 -13.68 -5.42 -8.03
C LYS A 43 -15.01 -5.28 -8.76
N TRP A 44 -15.03 -5.69 -10.04
CA TRP A 44 -16.18 -5.56 -10.92
C TRP A 44 -17.14 -6.75 -10.83
N GLN A 45 -16.65 -7.97 -10.59
CA GLN A 45 -17.49 -9.17 -10.43
C GLN A 45 -18.48 -9.07 -9.26
N LYS A 46 -18.12 -8.34 -8.18
CA LYS A 46 -19.01 -8.16 -7.03
C LYS A 46 -20.41 -7.67 -7.43
N TYR A 47 -20.49 -6.85 -8.46
CA TYR A 47 -21.74 -6.21 -8.86
C TYR A 47 -22.35 -6.83 -10.13
N GLY A 48 -21.57 -7.58 -10.90
CA GLY A 48 -22.03 -8.23 -12.13
C GLY A 48 -22.61 -7.20 -13.12
N ASP A 49 -23.82 -7.49 -13.63
CA ASP A 49 -24.50 -6.65 -14.62
C ASP A 49 -25.29 -5.48 -14.00
N ARG A 50 -25.23 -5.29 -12.69
CA ARG A 50 -25.87 -4.15 -12.02
C ARG A 50 -25.14 -2.85 -12.35
N ASP A 51 -25.89 -1.77 -12.57
CA ASP A 51 -25.32 -0.44 -12.78
C ASP A 51 -24.77 0.16 -11.47
N ILE A 52 -23.70 -0.46 -10.94
CA ILE A 52 -22.99 -0.01 -9.72
C ILE A 52 -21.54 0.20 -10.06
N LEU A 53 -21.04 1.43 -9.89
CA LEU A 53 -19.61 1.75 -10.03
C LEU A 53 -18.83 1.21 -8.81
N PRO A 54 -17.89 0.28 -9.01
CA PRO A 54 -17.15 -0.31 -7.91
C PRO A 54 -15.99 0.62 -7.48
N MET A 55 -16.16 1.27 -6.34
CA MET A 55 -15.14 2.16 -5.72
C MET A 55 -14.71 1.62 -4.35
N TRP A 56 -14.62 0.30 -4.16
CA TRP A 56 -14.44 -0.35 -2.87
C TRP A 56 -13.04 -0.96 -2.66
N VAL A 57 -12.60 -1.92 -3.47
CA VAL A 57 -11.32 -2.61 -3.28
C VAL A 57 -10.15 -1.75 -3.74
N ALA A 58 -9.00 -1.92 -3.06
CA ALA A 58 -7.80 -1.13 -3.31
C ALA A 58 -6.95 -1.71 -4.46
N ASP A 59 -7.51 -1.75 -5.67
CA ASP A 59 -6.80 -1.76 -6.95
C ASP A 59 -7.25 -0.56 -7.79
N MET A 60 -6.46 -0.15 -8.77
CA MET A 60 -6.79 0.99 -9.62
C MET A 60 -7.39 0.52 -10.94
N ASP A 61 -8.16 1.39 -11.60
CA ASP A 61 -8.71 1.14 -12.93
C ASP A 61 -7.82 1.72 -14.05
N PHE A 62 -6.50 1.65 -13.86
CA PHE A 62 -5.49 2.03 -14.82
C PHE A 62 -4.72 0.82 -15.33
N ARG A 63 -4.21 0.88 -16.56
CA ARG A 63 -3.23 -0.09 -17.04
C ARG A 63 -1.95 0.02 -16.21
N ALA A 64 -1.30 -1.11 -15.98
CA ALA A 64 0.03 -1.12 -15.36
C ALA A 64 1.06 -0.35 -16.22
N ALA A 65 2.18 0.04 -15.60
CA ALA A 65 3.24 0.77 -16.29
C ALA A 65 3.69 0.06 -17.59
N PRO A 66 3.91 0.80 -18.71
CA PRO A 66 4.30 0.20 -19.99
C PRO A 66 5.55 -0.67 -19.89
N ALA A 67 6.52 -0.30 -19.07
CA ALA A 67 7.72 -1.11 -18.83
C ALA A 67 7.37 -2.49 -18.24
N VAL A 68 6.46 -2.52 -17.27
CA VAL A 68 5.95 -3.78 -16.68
C VAL A 68 5.27 -4.63 -17.75
N MET A 69 4.38 -4.00 -18.55
CA MET A 69 3.69 -4.72 -19.62
C MET A 69 4.63 -5.27 -20.68
N ALA A 70 5.67 -4.54 -21.04
CA ALA A 70 6.69 -5.00 -22.00
C ALA A 70 7.51 -6.17 -21.45
N ALA A 71 7.92 -6.09 -20.18
CA ALA A 71 8.67 -7.16 -19.52
C ALA A 71 7.85 -8.45 -19.40
N LEU A 72 6.57 -8.33 -19.02
CA LEU A 72 5.67 -9.48 -18.95
C LEU A 72 5.47 -10.16 -20.31
N ARG A 73 5.28 -9.38 -21.40
CA ARG A 73 5.15 -9.95 -22.76
C ARG A 73 6.39 -10.74 -23.15
N ARG A 74 7.60 -10.17 -22.97
CA ARG A 74 8.85 -10.89 -23.24
C ARG A 74 8.92 -12.19 -22.47
N ARG A 75 8.58 -12.16 -21.18
CA ARG A 75 8.63 -13.37 -20.33
C ARG A 75 7.60 -14.44 -20.73
N VAL A 76 6.41 -14.02 -21.17
CA VAL A 76 5.38 -14.95 -21.70
C VAL A 76 5.82 -15.56 -23.02
N ASP A 77 6.46 -14.79 -23.90
CA ASP A 77 6.95 -15.26 -25.22
C ASP A 77 8.04 -16.34 -25.09
N GLU A 78 8.78 -16.41 -23.97
CA GLU A 78 9.70 -17.50 -23.68
C GLU A 78 9.01 -18.86 -23.51
N GLY A 79 7.73 -18.89 -23.11
CA GLY A 79 6.87 -20.06 -23.06
C GLY A 79 7.19 -21.10 -21.98
N ILE A 80 8.12 -20.84 -21.04
CA ILE A 80 8.51 -21.76 -19.97
C ILE A 80 8.12 -21.19 -18.60
N PHE A 81 7.21 -21.84 -17.90
CA PHE A 81 6.66 -21.42 -16.60
C PHE A 81 7.03 -22.40 -15.48
N GLY A 82 8.33 -22.75 -15.39
CA GLY A 82 8.87 -23.59 -14.31
C GLY A 82 8.97 -22.88 -12.97
N TYR A 83 9.44 -23.61 -11.95
CA TYR A 83 9.74 -23.00 -10.65
C TYR A 83 10.75 -21.86 -10.81
N ALA A 84 10.49 -20.74 -10.15
CA ALA A 84 11.28 -19.53 -10.28
C ALA A 84 11.87 -19.09 -8.94
N ARG A 85 13.03 -18.46 -9.02
CA ARG A 85 13.65 -17.68 -7.95
C ARG A 85 14.03 -16.31 -8.49
N PRO A 86 14.15 -15.29 -7.63
CA PRO A 86 14.60 -13.99 -8.11
C PRO A 86 16.02 -14.12 -8.65
N VAL A 87 16.24 -13.59 -9.84
CA VAL A 87 17.59 -13.42 -10.38
C VAL A 87 18.28 -12.24 -9.67
N GLN A 88 19.62 -12.15 -9.79
CA GLN A 88 20.37 -11.09 -9.11
C GLN A 88 19.86 -9.70 -9.48
N SER A 89 19.54 -9.46 -10.76
CA SER A 89 19.02 -8.16 -11.23
C SER A 89 17.69 -7.76 -10.56
N THR A 90 16.83 -8.73 -10.26
CA THR A 90 15.56 -8.47 -9.52
C THR A 90 15.84 -8.00 -8.08
N THR A 91 16.79 -8.66 -7.42
CA THR A 91 17.21 -8.29 -6.07
C THR A 91 17.88 -6.91 -6.06
N ASP A 92 18.77 -6.65 -7.02
CA ASP A 92 19.44 -5.37 -7.19
C ASP A 92 18.43 -4.24 -7.44
N ALA A 93 17.38 -4.49 -8.23
CA ALA A 93 16.31 -3.51 -8.47
C ALA A 93 15.60 -3.08 -7.18
N VAL A 94 15.38 -4.02 -6.25
CA VAL A 94 14.81 -3.73 -4.93
C VAL A 94 15.77 -2.88 -4.10
N VAL A 95 17.03 -3.29 -4.00
CA VAL A 95 18.07 -2.58 -3.23
C VAL A 95 18.26 -1.15 -3.74
N GLU A 96 18.40 -0.98 -5.04
CA GLU A 96 18.56 0.33 -5.69
C GLU A 96 17.33 1.22 -5.49
N MET A 97 16.11 0.65 -5.55
CA MET A 97 14.88 1.39 -5.33
C MET A 97 14.81 1.97 -3.91
N PHE A 98 15.07 1.14 -2.88
CA PHE A 98 15.06 1.60 -1.49
C PHE A 98 16.15 2.62 -1.20
N SER A 99 17.37 2.42 -1.72
CA SER A 99 18.45 3.39 -1.60
C SER A 99 18.09 4.74 -2.22
N ARG A 100 17.54 4.73 -3.43
CA ARG A 100 17.24 5.94 -4.20
C ARG A 100 16.02 6.71 -3.66
N ARG A 101 14.92 6.01 -3.31
CA ARG A 101 13.66 6.66 -2.93
C ARG A 101 13.50 6.90 -1.44
N HIS A 102 14.04 6.00 -0.63
CA HIS A 102 13.81 5.99 0.81
C HIS A 102 15.10 6.22 1.61
N SER A 103 16.25 6.45 0.92
CA SER A 103 17.56 6.61 1.55
C SER A 103 17.88 5.46 2.52
N TRP A 104 17.42 4.25 2.19
CA TRP A 104 17.61 3.06 2.99
C TRP A 104 18.48 2.06 2.24
N SER A 105 19.72 1.87 2.72
CA SER A 105 20.64 0.84 2.21
C SER A 105 20.28 -0.49 2.84
N ILE A 106 19.67 -1.38 2.06
CA ILE A 106 19.32 -2.73 2.50
C ILE A 106 20.34 -3.74 1.99
N ASP A 107 20.67 -4.73 2.84
CA ASP A 107 21.46 -5.89 2.40
C ASP A 107 20.55 -6.87 1.64
N PRO A 108 20.95 -7.40 0.47
CA PRO A 108 20.20 -8.41 -0.25
C PRO A 108 19.76 -9.61 0.59
N SER A 109 20.58 -10.01 1.56
CA SER A 109 20.27 -11.13 2.46
C SER A 109 19.13 -10.86 3.44
N TRP A 110 18.70 -9.59 3.60
CA TRP A 110 17.56 -9.24 4.45
C TRP A 110 16.22 -9.49 3.78
N ILE A 111 16.21 -9.72 2.46
CA ILE A 111 15.00 -9.84 1.65
C ILE A 111 14.46 -11.27 1.74
N VAL A 112 13.21 -11.38 2.19
CA VAL A 112 12.40 -12.62 2.14
C VAL A 112 11.24 -12.37 1.19
N TRP A 113 11.19 -13.13 0.09
CA TRP A 113 10.16 -12.97 -0.93
C TRP A 113 8.85 -13.65 -0.51
N LEU A 114 7.73 -13.03 -0.82
CA LEU A 114 6.38 -13.45 -0.44
C LEU A 114 5.41 -13.31 -1.62
N PRO A 115 4.39 -14.18 -1.76
CA PRO A 115 3.38 -14.07 -2.79
C PRO A 115 2.34 -12.97 -2.51
N GLY A 116 2.35 -12.36 -1.32
CA GLY A 116 1.43 -11.28 -0.93
C GLY A 116 1.63 -10.84 0.51
N LEU A 117 1.33 -9.58 0.83
CA LEU A 117 1.57 -9.04 2.18
C LEU A 117 0.59 -9.55 3.22
N VAL A 118 -0.64 -9.91 2.84
CA VAL A 118 -1.57 -10.57 3.79
C VAL A 118 -0.98 -11.89 4.29
N VAL A 119 -0.27 -12.63 3.42
CA VAL A 119 0.50 -13.80 3.83
C VAL A 119 1.59 -13.39 4.83
N GLY A 120 2.33 -12.31 4.56
CA GLY A 120 3.34 -11.78 5.46
C GLY A 120 2.80 -11.44 6.85
N LEU A 121 1.61 -10.81 6.95
CA LEU A 121 0.96 -10.53 8.23
C LEU A 121 0.61 -11.80 9.01
N ASN A 122 0.12 -12.85 8.33
CA ASN A 122 -0.18 -14.14 8.96
C ASN A 122 1.11 -14.83 9.46
N VAL A 123 2.18 -14.82 8.65
CA VAL A 123 3.49 -15.35 9.04
C VAL A 123 4.04 -14.59 10.25
N MET A 124 3.91 -13.24 10.27
CA MET A 124 4.30 -12.41 11.41
C MET A 124 3.61 -12.82 12.72
N ALA A 125 2.27 -12.94 12.68
CA ALA A 125 1.50 -13.34 13.85
C ALA A 125 1.92 -14.75 14.33
N GLN A 126 2.15 -15.67 13.39
CA GLN A 126 2.53 -17.05 13.73
C GLN A 126 3.98 -17.14 14.23
N ALA A 127 4.90 -16.36 13.65
CA ALA A 127 6.32 -16.44 13.99
C ALA A 127 6.66 -15.82 15.36
N PHE A 128 5.95 -14.76 15.76
CA PHE A 128 6.37 -13.89 16.87
C PHE A 128 5.40 -13.82 18.05
N ALA A 129 4.25 -14.49 17.97
CA ALA A 129 3.35 -14.70 19.08
C ALA A 129 2.94 -16.17 19.19
N GLU A 130 2.78 -16.69 20.41
CA GLU A 130 2.26 -18.03 20.64
C GLU A 130 0.72 -18.03 20.66
N PRO A 131 0.05 -19.20 20.53
CA PRO A 131 -1.39 -19.28 20.67
C PRO A 131 -1.87 -18.67 21.99
N GLY A 132 -2.86 -17.76 21.91
CA GLY A 132 -3.38 -17.01 23.05
C GLY A 132 -2.62 -15.73 23.39
N GLU A 133 -1.43 -15.50 22.82
CA GLU A 133 -0.75 -14.20 22.89
C GLU A 133 -1.40 -13.16 21.97
N GLU A 134 -0.96 -11.93 22.08
CA GLU A 134 -1.63 -10.75 21.50
C GLU A 134 -0.78 -10.06 20.47
N VAL A 135 -1.44 -9.64 19.39
CA VAL A 135 -0.90 -8.75 18.36
C VAL A 135 -1.66 -7.44 18.43
N MET A 136 -0.97 -6.36 18.76
CA MET A 136 -1.56 -5.02 18.90
C MET A 136 -1.59 -4.30 17.56
N THR A 137 -2.63 -3.53 17.29
CA THR A 137 -2.74 -2.60 16.17
C THR A 137 -3.65 -1.42 16.50
N LEU A 138 -3.54 -0.35 15.71
CA LEU A 138 -4.39 0.84 15.83
C LEU A 138 -5.57 0.74 14.86
N THR A 139 -6.77 1.15 15.27
CA THR A 139 -7.97 1.14 14.42
C THR A 139 -8.56 2.55 14.24
N PRO A 140 -9.25 2.83 13.09
CA PRO A 140 -9.54 1.91 11.99
C PRO A 140 -8.29 1.53 11.17
N VAL A 141 -8.21 0.27 10.70
CA VAL A 141 -7.08 -0.24 9.94
C VAL A 141 -7.54 -1.28 8.90
N TYR A 142 -6.71 -1.58 7.93
CA TYR A 142 -6.95 -2.62 6.95
C TYR A 142 -7.31 -3.97 7.62
N PRO A 143 -8.44 -4.63 7.27
CA PRO A 143 -8.97 -5.78 8.01
C PRO A 143 -7.98 -6.91 8.31
N PRO A 144 -7.03 -7.27 7.42
CA PRO A 144 -6.03 -8.30 7.72
C PRO A 144 -5.16 -8.04 8.94
N PHE A 145 -5.01 -6.81 9.40
CA PHE A 145 -4.30 -6.50 10.65
C PHE A 145 -5.00 -7.09 11.87
N SER A 146 -6.33 -7.22 11.80
CA SER A 146 -7.15 -7.80 12.86
C SER A 146 -7.44 -9.29 12.63
N THR A 147 -7.47 -9.75 11.37
CA THR A 147 -7.82 -11.13 11.05
C THR A 147 -6.60 -12.06 11.03
N ALA A 148 -5.42 -11.59 10.62
CA ALA A 148 -4.22 -12.41 10.58
C ALA A 148 -3.84 -13.03 11.95
N PRO A 149 -3.85 -12.28 13.08
CA PRO A 149 -3.66 -12.89 14.39
C PRO A 149 -4.70 -13.97 14.69
N LYS A 150 -5.98 -13.73 14.43
CA LYS A 150 -7.07 -14.66 14.67
C LYS A 150 -6.95 -15.95 13.87
N ASN A 151 -6.51 -15.86 12.60
CA ASN A 151 -6.28 -17.02 11.74
C ASN A 151 -5.27 -18.01 12.32
N CYS A 152 -4.36 -17.53 13.17
CA CYS A 152 -3.31 -18.31 13.80
C CYS A 152 -3.59 -18.61 15.28
N GLY A 153 -4.81 -18.34 15.80
CA GLY A 153 -5.16 -18.55 17.20
C GLY A 153 -4.56 -17.52 18.18
N ARG A 154 -4.18 -16.34 17.69
CA ARG A 154 -3.70 -15.21 18.49
C ARG A 154 -4.81 -14.19 18.70
N THR A 155 -4.70 -13.38 19.72
CA THR A 155 -5.66 -12.31 20.00
C THR A 155 -5.28 -11.04 19.22
N SER A 156 -6.25 -10.43 18.55
CA SER A 156 -6.07 -9.08 17.96
C SER A 156 -6.41 -8.05 19.02
N LEU A 157 -5.41 -7.37 19.54
CA LEU A 157 -5.56 -6.26 20.47
C LEU A 157 -5.65 -4.95 19.69
N GLN A 158 -6.81 -4.31 19.72
CA GLN A 158 -7.11 -3.13 18.91
C GLN A 158 -7.24 -1.90 19.80
N VAL A 159 -6.48 -0.84 19.48
CA VAL A 159 -6.58 0.45 20.15
C VAL A 159 -7.09 1.48 19.16
N PRO A 160 -8.19 2.18 19.43
CA PRO A 160 -8.71 3.20 18.54
C PRO A 160 -7.78 4.40 18.46
N PHE A 161 -7.66 4.98 17.25
CA PHE A 161 -7.15 6.34 17.10
C PHE A 161 -8.11 7.35 17.74
N ILE A 162 -7.58 8.47 18.16
CA ILE A 162 -8.34 9.66 18.52
C ILE A 162 -8.14 10.76 17.48
N GLN A 163 -9.08 11.69 17.40
CA GLN A 163 -8.84 12.92 16.65
C GLN A 163 -8.16 13.94 17.54
N ASN A 164 -7.25 14.74 16.96
CA ASN A 164 -6.65 15.88 17.67
C ASN A 164 -7.72 16.90 18.07
N ALA A 165 -7.35 17.85 18.91
CA ALA A 165 -8.27 18.88 19.43
C ALA A 165 -8.95 19.71 18.32
N ALA A 166 -8.32 19.85 17.15
CA ALA A 166 -8.91 20.54 15.99
C ALA A 166 -9.85 19.64 15.16
N GLY A 167 -9.92 18.33 15.45
CA GLY A 167 -10.76 17.37 14.74
C GLY A 167 -10.36 17.12 13.28
N ASN A 168 -9.12 17.44 12.94
CA ASN A 168 -8.63 17.39 11.55
C ASN A 168 -7.45 16.43 11.34
N ARG A 169 -7.01 15.68 12.36
CA ARG A 169 -5.96 14.69 12.28
C ARG A 169 -6.21 13.54 13.24
N TRP A 170 -5.97 12.33 12.79
CA TRP A 170 -5.98 11.14 13.61
C TRP A 170 -4.63 10.97 14.31
N GLU A 171 -4.64 10.76 15.61
CA GLU A 171 -3.47 10.63 16.48
C GLU A 171 -3.56 9.37 17.33
N ILE A 172 -2.41 8.89 17.81
CA ILE A 172 -2.34 7.77 18.75
C ILE A 172 -2.86 8.22 20.13
N ASP A 173 -3.77 7.45 20.70
CA ASP A 173 -4.12 7.55 22.12
C ASP A 173 -3.08 6.80 22.94
N TRP A 174 -2.01 7.48 23.31
CA TRP A 174 -0.92 6.89 24.08
C TRP A 174 -1.38 6.36 25.45
N PRO A 175 -2.20 7.08 26.23
CA PRO A 175 -2.78 6.55 27.47
C PRO A 175 -3.57 5.25 27.24
N ALA A 176 -4.39 5.18 26.20
CA ALA A 176 -5.14 3.97 25.88
C ALA A 176 -4.23 2.83 25.45
N MET A 177 -3.13 3.08 24.71
CA MET A 177 -2.15 2.07 24.37
C MET A 177 -1.45 1.49 25.61
N GLU A 178 -0.99 2.36 26.53
CA GLU A 178 -0.34 1.91 27.78
C GLU A 178 -1.31 1.15 28.67
N GLN A 179 -2.59 1.49 28.68
CA GLN A 179 -3.61 0.76 29.44
C GLN A 179 -3.96 -0.61 28.81
N ALA A 180 -3.93 -0.69 27.49
CA ALA A 180 -4.35 -1.89 26.75
C ALA A 180 -3.28 -2.99 26.75
N ILE A 181 -1.99 -2.63 26.78
CA ILE A 181 -0.89 -3.60 26.66
C ILE A 181 -0.84 -4.54 27.86
N THR A 182 -0.55 -5.80 27.58
CA THR A 182 -0.41 -6.85 28.61
C THR A 182 0.91 -7.61 28.42
N PRO A 183 1.35 -8.42 29.40
CA PRO A 183 2.52 -9.29 29.22
C PRO A 183 2.38 -10.31 28.09
N ARG A 184 1.15 -10.55 27.58
CA ARG A 184 0.89 -11.41 26.43
C ARG A 184 1.05 -10.68 25.09
N THR A 185 1.11 -9.37 25.08
CA THR A 185 1.32 -8.60 23.83
C THR A 185 2.75 -8.78 23.35
N LYS A 186 2.96 -9.30 22.14
CA LYS A 186 4.29 -9.63 21.58
C LYS A 186 4.63 -8.93 20.30
N VAL A 187 3.63 -8.51 19.55
CA VAL A 187 3.80 -7.92 18.23
C VAL A 187 2.96 -6.65 18.10
N PHE A 188 3.54 -5.65 17.47
CA PHE A 188 2.79 -4.47 17.03
C PHE A 188 2.71 -4.44 15.50
N PHE A 189 1.50 -4.32 14.95
CA PHE A 189 1.26 -4.14 13.52
C PHE A 189 1.02 -2.68 13.21
N LEU A 190 1.94 -2.07 12.46
CA LEU A 190 1.88 -0.69 11.97
C LEU A 190 1.55 -0.67 10.48
N CYS A 191 0.53 0.09 10.10
CA CYS A 191 0.23 0.41 8.69
C CYS A 191 0.84 1.78 8.35
N ASN A 192 1.83 1.83 7.45
CA ASN A 192 2.63 3.02 7.16
C ASN A 192 2.93 3.19 5.65
N PRO A 193 2.30 4.11 4.92
CA PRO A 193 1.19 5.00 5.27
C PRO A 193 -0.09 4.28 5.67
N HIS A 194 -0.95 4.96 6.45
CA HIS A 194 -2.07 4.30 7.11
C HIS A 194 -3.33 4.20 6.24
N ASN A 195 -3.79 2.99 5.98
CA ASN A 195 -5.07 2.67 5.34
C ASN A 195 -6.08 2.22 6.42
N PRO A 196 -7.26 2.85 6.57
CA PRO A 196 -7.95 3.65 5.57
C PRO A 196 -7.77 5.18 5.68
N LEU A 197 -7.08 5.69 6.68
CA LEU A 197 -7.05 7.11 7.02
C LEU A 197 -6.30 7.98 5.98
N GLY A 198 -5.49 7.38 5.10
CA GLY A 198 -4.70 8.11 4.11
C GLY A 198 -3.60 9.00 4.71
N ARG A 199 -3.22 8.79 5.97
CA ARG A 199 -2.23 9.60 6.66
C ARG A 199 -0.80 9.09 6.47
N VAL A 200 0.15 10.02 6.41
CA VAL A 200 1.59 9.75 6.48
C VAL A 200 2.06 9.93 7.93
N TRP A 201 2.81 8.94 8.42
CA TRP A 201 3.45 9.04 9.74
C TRP A 201 4.62 10.01 9.70
N ARG A 202 4.72 10.86 10.72
CA ARG A 202 5.84 11.77 10.89
C ARG A 202 6.96 11.06 11.64
N ARG A 203 8.21 11.43 11.37
CA ARG A 203 9.37 10.83 12.05
C ARG A 203 9.25 10.84 13.59
N PRO A 204 8.83 11.95 14.26
CA PRO A 204 8.66 11.95 15.71
C PRO A 204 7.60 10.94 16.21
N GLU A 205 6.50 10.75 15.47
CA GLU A 205 5.46 9.77 15.81
C GLU A 205 5.99 8.34 15.72
N LEU A 206 6.78 8.05 14.68
CA LEU A 206 7.40 6.73 14.51
C LEU A 206 8.48 6.46 15.57
N VAL A 207 9.25 7.46 15.96
CA VAL A 207 10.24 7.36 17.06
C VAL A 207 9.52 7.01 18.35
N GLN A 208 8.48 7.75 18.71
CA GLN A 208 7.69 7.49 19.93
C GLN A 208 7.06 6.08 19.91
N LEU A 209 6.60 5.62 18.74
CA LEU A 209 6.06 4.27 18.60
C LEU A 209 7.16 3.19 18.73
N ALA A 210 8.34 3.43 18.16
CA ALA A 210 9.48 2.53 18.31
C ALA A 210 9.94 2.42 19.76
N GLU A 211 10.00 3.54 20.49
CA GLU A 211 10.29 3.59 21.93
C GLU A 211 9.23 2.83 22.75
N PHE A 212 7.94 2.95 22.37
CA PHE A 212 6.88 2.14 22.99
C PHE A 212 7.13 0.65 22.76
N CYS A 213 7.40 0.23 21.52
CA CYS A 213 7.69 -1.15 21.19
C CYS A 213 8.94 -1.68 21.94
N GLU A 214 9.96 -0.84 22.11
CA GLU A 214 11.17 -1.19 22.86
C GLU A 214 10.88 -1.40 24.34
N ARG A 215 10.19 -0.46 24.99
CA ARG A 215 9.85 -0.56 26.44
C ARG A 215 9.05 -1.82 26.76
N HIS A 216 8.22 -2.28 25.82
CA HIS A 216 7.35 -3.44 26.01
C HIS A 216 7.85 -4.71 25.31
N ASP A 217 9.09 -4.70 24.82
CA ASP A 217 9.72 -5.83 24.11
C ASP A 217 8.88 -6.41 22.99
N LEU A 218 8.30 -5.53 22.16
CA LEU A 218 7.47 -5.91 21.01
C LEU A 218 8.31 -6.04 19.73
N VAL A 219 8.00 -7.05 18.91
CA VAL A 219 8.44 -7.09 17.51
C VAL A 219 7.52 -6.17 16.71
N LEU A 220 8.12 -5.26 15.93
CA LEU A 220 7.39 -4.29 15.11
C LEU A 220 7.27 -4.80 13.67
N CYS A 221 6.05 -5.01 13.21
CA CYS A 221 5.74 -5.24 11.80
C CYS A 221 5.26 -3.94 11.17
N SER A 222 6.06 -3.36 10.28
CA SER A 222 5.69 -2.16 9.52
C SER A 222 5.26 -2.55 8.11
N ASP A 223 3.94 -2.53 7.85
CA ASP A 223 3.41 -2.71 6.50
C ASP A 223 3.49 -1.38 5.75
N GLU A 224 4.45 -1.30 4.83
CA GLU A 224 4.79 -0.10 4.07
C GLU A 224 4.38 -0.23 2.59
N ILE A 225 3.32 -1.01 2.29
CA ILE A 225 2.85 -1.25 0.92
C ILE A 225 2.46 0.03 0.16
N HIS A 226 2.14 1.10 0.87
CA HIS A 226 1.75 2.39 0.31
C HIS A 226 2.90 3.43 0.32
N CYS A 227 4.14 3.05 0.65
CA CYS A 227 5.29 3.95 0.81
C CYS A 227 5.56 4.85 -0.41
N ASP A 228 5.31 4.35 -1.61
CA ASP A 228 5.53 5.06 -2.88
C ASP A 228 4.32 5.91 -3.34
N LEU A 229 3.24 5.95 -2.56
CA LEU A 229 1.97 6.63 -2.89
C LEU A 229 1.73 7.85 -2.00
N ILE A 230 2.75 8.66 -1.77
CA ILE A 230 2.64 9.92 -1.03
C ILE A 230 2.08 11.00 -1.96
N LEU A 231 0.92 11.53 -1.63
CA LEU A 231 0.22 12.54 -2.43
C LEU A 231 0.54 13.96 -1.98
N ASP A 232 0.79 14.18 -0.69
CA ASP A 232 1.22 15.48 -0.19
C ASP A 232 2.70 15.71 -0.55
N THR A 233 2.96 16.75 -1.33
CA THR A 233 4.32 17.05 -1.83
C THR A 233 5.26 17.61 -0.77
N ALA A 234 4.73 18.06 0.36
CA ALA A 234 5.54 18.53 1.51
C ALA A 234 6.00 17.37 2.41
N LEU A 235 5.54 16.14 2.14
CA LEU A 235 5.79 14.98 2.97
C LEU A 235 6.61 13.93 2.22
N ALA A 236 7.39 13.20 2.99
CA ALA A 236 8.10 12.01 2.53
C ALA A 236 7.72 10.81 3.40
N HIS A 237 7.72 9.62 2.81
CA HIS A 237 7.64 8.40 3.58
C HIS A 237 8.91 8.21 4.41
N VAL A 238 8.74 7.73 5.64
CA VAL A 238 9.83 7.32 6.51
C VAL A 238 9.73 5.81 6.72
N CYS A 239 10.68 5.05 6.18
CA CYS A 239 10.78 3.63 6.48
C CYS A 239 11.10 3.45 7.96
N THR A 240 10.27 2.71 8.68
CA THR A 240 10.37 2.59 10.14
C THR A 240 11.73 2.05 10.59
N ALA A 241 12.28 1.08 9.86
CA ALA A 241 13.60 0.51 10.15
C ALA A 241 14.77 1.49 9.98
N THR A 242 14.56 2.68 9.38
CA THR A 242 15.62 3.72 9.22
C THR A 242 15.73 4.67 10.42
N LEU A 243 14.94 4.47 11.46
CA LEU A 243 14.96 5.34 12.64
C LEU A 243 16.22 5.17 13.50
N GLY A 244 16.86 4.01 13.42
CA GLY A 244 18.09 3.66 14.13
C GLY A 244 18.32 2.15 14.14
N ASP A 245 19.52 1.71 14.49
CA ASP A 245 19.92 0.30 14.46
C ASP A 245 19.09 -0.55 15.46
N ASP A 246 18.75 0.00 16.63
CA ASP A 246 17.95 -0.68 17.62
C ASP A 246 16.52 -0.90 17.12
N VAL A 247 15.96 0.08 16.41
CA VAL A 247 14.66 -0.04 15.75
C VAL A 247 14.71 -1.06 14.62
N ALA A 248 15.76 -1.01 13.78
CA ALA A 248 15.95 -1.96 12.67
C ALA A 248 16.01 -3.41 13.17
N ARG A 249 16.68 -3.68 14.31
CA ARG A 249 16.81 -5.01 14.88
C ARG A 249 15.50 -5.62 15.37
N ARG A 250 14.48 -4.83 15.66
CA ARG A 250 13.15 -5.32 16.08
C ARG A 250 12.07 -5.15 15.03
N THR A 251 12.41 -4.61 13.83
CA THR A 251 11.43 -4.28 12.78
C THR A 251 11.50 -5.27 11.63
N ILE A 252 10.33 -5.71 11.19
CA ILE A 252 10.11 -6.41 9.93
C ILE A 252 9.28 -5.49 9.05
N THR A 253 9.86 -5.06 7.92
CA THR A 253 9.19 -4.17 6.98
C THR A 253 8.58 -4.98 5.85
N LEU A 254 7.27 -4.88 5.66
CA LEU A 254 6.54 -5.53 4.58
C LEU A 254 6.30 -4.53 3.45
N VAL A 255 6.69 -4.87 2.22
CA VAL A 255 6.56 -3.98 1.05
C VAL A 255 6.18 -4.75 -0.22
N ALA A 256 5.60 -4.05 -1.18
CA ALA A 256 5.27 -4.63 -2.49
C ALA A 256 5.16 -3.55 -3.56
N PRO A 257 5.49 -3.84 -4.83
CA PRO A 257 5.20 -2.94 -5.96
C PRO A 257 3.70 -2.88 -6.29
N SER A 258 2.90 -3.77 -5.73
CA SER A 258 1.54 -4.07 -6.18
C SER A 258 0.57 -2.89 -6.12
N LYS A 259 0.61 -2.07 -5.06
CA LYS A 259 -0.29 -0.91 -4.92
C LYS A 259 0.16 0.27 -5.77
N THR A 260 1.45 0.53 -5.81
CA THR A 260 2.04 1.63 -6.56
C THR A 260 1.88 1.43 -8.06
N TYR A 261 2.15 0.23 -8.57
CA TYR A 261 2.16 -0.06 -10.01
C TYR A 261 0.91 -0.79 -10.51
N ASN A 262 -0.11 -0.93 -9.66
CA ASN A 262 -1.38 -1.59 -9.99
C ASN A 262 -1.23 -3.03 -10.49
N ILE A 263 -0.42 -3.83 -9.82
CA ILE A 263 -0.11 -5.22 -10.17
C ILE A 263 -0.39 -6.23 -9.04
N PRO A 264 -1.46 -6.06 -8.22
CA PRO A 264 -1.70 -6.99 -7.11
C PRO A 264 -1.97 -8.43 -7.55
N GLY A 265 -2.55 -8.62 -8.74
CA GLY A 265 -2.82 -9.94 -9.31
C GLY A 265 -1.58 -10.77 -9.65
N LEU A 266 -0.39 -10.15 -9.69
CA LEU A 266 0.88 -10.84 -9.96
C LEU A 266 1.55 -11.43 -8.71
N GLY A 267 0.98 -11.19 -7.53
CA GLY A 267 1.37 -11.88 -6.31
C GLY A 267 2.85 -11.80 -5.96
N THR A 268 3.41 -10.58 -5.87
CA THR A 268 4.81 -10.36 -5.50
C THR A 268 4.90 -9.32 -4.39
N SER A 269 5.56 -9.68 -3.33
CA SER A 269 5.87 -8.82 -2.18
C SER A 269 7.13 -9.33 -1.48
N LEU A 270 7.58 -8.62 -0.50
CA LEU A 270 8.77 -9.00 0.26
C LEU A 270 8.69 -8.49 1.70
N ALA A 271 9.37 -9.21 2.60
CA ALA A 271 9.72 -8.75 3.93
C ALA A 271 11.20 -8.38 3.94
N ILE A 272 11.54 -7.20 4.47
CA ILE A 272 12.92 -6.78 4.71
C ILE A 272 13.18 -6.91 6.21
N ILE A 273 14.09 -7.81 6.57
CA ILE A 273 14.35 -8.21 7.95
C ILE A 273 15.85 -8.12 8.23
N PRO A 274 16.33 -7.00 8.80
CA PRO A 274 17.76 -6.80 9.09
C PRO A 274 18.31 -7.83 10.08
N ASP A 275 17.58 -8.09 11.17
CA ASP A 275 18.00 -9.02 12.21
C ASP A 275 17.95 -10.48 11.74
N ALA A 276 19.07 -11.20 11.88
CA ALA A 276 19.19 -12.58 11.40
C ALA A 276 18.35 -13.58 12.22
N VAL A 277 18.12 -13.31 13.50
CA VAL A 277 17.31 -14.19 14.37
C VAL A 277 15.84 -14.03 13.99
N LEU A 278 15.34 -12.80 13.86
CA LEU A 278 13.98 -12.53 13.42
C LEU A 278 13.75 -13.10 12.01
N ARG A 279 14.70 -12.93 11.10
CA ARG A 279 14.61 -13.46 9.74
C ARG A 279 14.52 -14.99 9.73
N THR A 280 15.34 -15.66 10.53
CA THR A 280 15.29 -17.13 10.65
C THR A 280 13.95 -17.60 11.19
N ARG A 281 13.40 -16.94 12.23
CA ARG A 281 12.08 -17.27 12.78
C ARG A 281 10.97 -17.07 11.75
N PHE A 282 11.01 -15.94 11.01
CA PHE A 282 10.03 -15.64 9.97
C PHE A 282 10.04 -16.70 8.86
N VAL A 283 11.23 -17.03 8.33
CA VAL A 283 11.41 -18.04 7.28
C VAL A 283 10.96 -19.43 7.76
N ARG A 284 11.28 -19.79 8.99
CA ARG A 284 10.84 -21.07 9.58
C ARG A 284 9.32 -21.17 9.71
N ALA A 285 8.65 -20.09 10.10
CA ALA A 285 7.19 -20.04 10.21
C ALA A 285 6.48 -20.07 8.84
N SER A 286 7.15 -19.61 7.78
CA SER A 286 6.61 -19.66 6.42
C SER A 286 6.81 -21.00 5.72
N ALA A 287 7.74 -21.84 6.20
CA ALA A 287 8.15 -23.08 5.53
C ALA A 287 6.99 -24.09 5.41
N GLY A 288 6.78 -24.59 4.20
CA GLY A 288 5.72 -25.57 3.89
C GLY A 288 4.30 -25.01 3.82
N ILE A 289 4.10 -23.72 4.15
CA ILE A 289 2.78 -23.06 4.15
C ILE A 289 2.70 -21.99 3.07
N VAL A 290 3.78 -21.20 2.91
CA VAL A 290 3.81 -20.08 1.97
C VAL A 290 4.34 -20.56 0.63
N ALA A 291 3.54 -20.35 -0.42
CA ALA A 291 3.96 -20.64 -1.80
C ALA A 291 5.09 -19.69 -2.25
N GLU A 292 5.94 -20.16 -3.14
CA GLU A 292 6.93 -19.32 -3.79
C GLU A 292 6.25 -18.28 -4.70
N VAL A 293 6.92 -17.15 -4.90
CA VAL A 293 6.47 -16.11 -5.83
C VAL A 293 6.53 -16.65 -7.28
N ASN A 294 5.51 -16.39 -8.06
CA ASN A 294 5.48 -16.80 -9.46
C ASN A 294 6.48 -16.02 -10.32
N SER A 295 6.91 -16.61 -11.43
CA SER A 295 7.93 -16.02 -12.32
C SER A 295 7.54 -14.65 -12.88
N LEU A 296 6.27 -14.45 -13.24
CA LEU A 296 5.78 -13.16 -13.76
C LEU A 296 5.80 -12.08 -12.70
N GLY A 297 5.61 -12.46 -11.43
CA GLY A 297 5.70 -11.55 -10.31
C GLY A 297 7.09 -10.96 -10.13
N TYR A 298 8.14 -11.76 -10.22
CA TYR A 298 9.53 -11.27 -10.15
C TYR A 298 9.85 -10.32 -11.31
N VAL A 299 9.49 -10.70 -12.54
CA VAL A 299 9.70 -9.88 -13.74
C VAL A 299 8.98 -8.53 -13.63
N ALA A 300 7.73 -8.54 -13.15
CA ALA A 300 6.97 -7.33 -12.97
C ALA A 300 7.56 -6.42 -11.88
N CYS A 301 8.03 -7.01 -10.78
CA CYS A 301 8.68 -6.28 -9.69
C CYS A 301 9.95 -5.57 -10.17
N GLU A 302 10.83 -6.28 -10.88
CA GLU A 302 12.05 -5.71 -11.45
C GLU A 302 11.76 -4.55 -12.40
N ALA A 303 10.89 -4.76 -13.38
CA ALA A 303 10.52 -3.73 -14.35
C ALA A 303 9.87 -2.50 -13.69
N ALA A 304 9.02 -2.73 -12.67
CA ALA A 304 8.38 -1.66 -11.90
C ALA A 304 9.41 -0.78 -11.18
N TYR A 305 10.37 -1.39 -10.51
CA TYR A 305 11.35 -0.66 -9.70
C TYR A 305 12.48 -0.03 -10.52
N ARG A 306 12.90 -0.65 -11.62
CA ARG A 306 13.94 -0.11 -12.51
C ARG A 306 13.43 0.97 -13.45
N GLU A 307 12.29 0.73 -14.09
CA GLU A 307 11.84 1.51 -15.24
C GLU A 307 10.48 2.21 -14.99
N GLY A 308 9.77 1.86 -13.93
CA GLY A 308 8.41 2.36 -13.66
C GLY A 308 8.35 3.78 -13.09
N GLU A 309 9.47 4.43 -12.75
CA GLU A 309 9.48 5.73 -12.07
C GLU A 309 8.77 6.85 -12.84
N PRO A 310 8.97 7.04 -14.17
CA PRO A 310 8.25 8.07 -14.91
C PRO A 310 6.73 7.89 -14.85
N TRP A 311 6.26 6.64 -14.96
CA TRP A 311 4.83 6.31 -14.84
C TRP A 311 4.30 6.59 -13.42
N ARG A 312 5.07 6.23 -12.38
CA ARG A 312 4.69 6.50 -10.99
C ARG A 312 4.54 7.99 -10.71
N GLN A 313 5.46 8.83 -11.21
CA GLN A 313 5.37 10.28 -11.05
C GLN A 313 4.13 10.86 -11.73
N ALA A 314 3.83 10.42 -12.93
CA ALA A 314 2.63 10.82 -13.66
C ALA A 314 1.35 10.33 -12.93
N LEU A 315 1.35 9.09 -12.43
CA LEU A 315 0.26 8.55 -11.60
C LEU A 315 0.03 9.41 -10.35
N LEU A 316 1.08 9.75 -9.61
CA LEU A 316 0.96 10.59 -8.41
C LEU A 316 0.36 11.95 -8.73
N SER A 317 0.77 12.56 -9.82
CA SER A 317 0.18 13.83 -10.28
C SER A 317 -1.31 13.68 -10.58
N TYR A 318 -1.70 12.61 -11.26
CA TYR A 318 -3.10 12.33 -11.58
C TYR A 318 -3.93 12.04 -10.31
N LEU A 319 -3.41 11.23 -9.40
CA LEU A 319 -4.07 10.90 -8.13
C LEU A 319 -4.24 12.12 -7.22
N ARG A 320 -3.30 13.07 -7.22
CA ARG A 320 -3.45 14.35 -6.51
C ARG A 320 -4.68 15.10 -7.01
N GLY A 321 -4.85 15.22 -8.33
CA GLY A 321 -6.05 15.84 -8.90
C GLY A 321 -7.34 15.09 -8.57
N ASN A 322 -7.32 13.76 -8.48
CA ASN A 322 -8.48 12.97 -8.04
C ASN A 322 -8.78 13.17 -6.55
N ARG A 323 -7.74 13.18 -5.70
CA ARG A 323 -7.86 13.50 -4.27
C ARG A 323 -8.50 14.86 -4.06
N ASP A 324 -8.01 15.88 -4.74
CA ASP A 324 -8.48 17.25 -4.62
C ASP A 324 -9.95 17.33 -5.06
N LEU A 325 -10.30 16.68 -6.18
CA LEU A 325 -11.68 16.59 -6.65
C LEU A 325 -12.61 15.93 -5.60
N VAL A 326 -12.22 14.80 -5.02
CA VAL A 326 -13.03 14.12 -3.98
C VAL A 326 -13.19 15.03 -2.77
N THR A 327 -12.10 15.63 -2.30
CA THR A 327 -12.11 16.46 -1.08
C THR A 327 -13.01 17.67 -1.27
N GLU A 328 -12.86 18.38 -2.40
CA GLU A 328 -13.66 19.56 -2.70
C GLU A 328 -15.13 19.21 -2.92
N PHE A 329 -15.40 18.13 -3.67
CA PHE A 329 -16.76 17.70 -3.96
C PHE A 329 -17.51 17.26 -2.69
N VAL A 330 -16.86 16.47 -1.82
CA VAL A 330 -17.47 16.06 -0.55
C VAL A 330 -17.81 17.29 0.30
N ALA A 331 -16.89 18.25 0.43
CA ALA A 331 -17.10 19.43 1.26
C ALA A 331 -18.21 20.36 0.74
N ARG A 332 -18.37 20.47 -0.59
CA ARG A 332 -19.31 21.44 -1.18
C ARG A 332 -20.66 20.85 -1.57
N GLU A 333 -20.67 19.57 -1.95
CA GLU A 333 -21.80 18.98 -2.66
C GLU A 333 -22.51 17.84 -1.90
N LEU A 334 -21.91 17.33 -0.82
CA LEU A 334 -22.46 16.22 -0.04
C LEU A 334 -22.79 16.67 1.40
N PRO A 335 -23.98 17.24 1.66
CA PRO A 335 -24.35 17.68 3.00
C PRO A 335 -24.39 16.51 3.99
N GLY A 336 -23.82 16.74 5.20
CA GLY A 336 -23.74 15.70 6.24
C GLY A 336 -22.62 14.67 6.03
N VAL A 337 -21.83 14.80 4.97
CA VAL A 337 -20.68 13.93 4.66
C VAL A 337 -19.39 14.73 4.78
N ARG A 338 -18.33 14.15 5.34
CA ARG A 338 -17.03 14.82 5.45
C ARG A 338 -15.87 13.83 5.35
N ILE A 339 -14.75 14.28 4.85
CA ILE A 339 -13.46 13.58 4.96
C ILE A 339 -12.81 14.02 6.27
N GLU A 340 -12.39 13.05 7.07
CA GLU A 340 -11.77 13.31 8.37
C GLU A 340 -10.25 13.29 8.28
N GLY A 341 -9.67 14.47 8.20
CA GLY A 341 -8.24 14.68 8.04
C GLY A 341 -7.80 14.75 6.56
N PRO A 342 -6.57 15.19 6.31
CA PRO A 342 -6.02 15.29 4.97
C PRO A 342 -5.73 13.90 4.40
N VAL A 343 -6.03 13.68 3.13
CA VAL A 343 -5.61 12.50 2.39
C VAL A 343 -4.19 12.73 1.88
N GLU A 344 -3.21 12.39 2.72
CA GLU A 344 -1.78 12.66 2.48
C GLU A 344 -1.13 11.58 1.59
N ALA A 345 -1.69 10.37 1.59
CA ALA A 345 -1.17 9.21 0.86
C ALA A 345 -2.28 8.27 0.42
N THR A 346 -1.92 7.24 -0.34
CA THR A 346 -2.81 6.22 -0.92
C THR A 346 -3.68 6.78 -2.05
N TYR A 347 -4.66 6.02 -2.51
CA TYR A 347 -5.73 6.44 -3.43
C TYR A 347 -7.12 6.14 -2.82
N LEU A 348 -7.20 6.27 -1.48
CA LEU A 348 -8.35 5.90 -0.67
C LEU A 348 -8.78 7.08 0.19
N ALA A 349 -10.06 7.42 0.17
CA ALA A 349 -10.64 8.46 1.00
C ALA A 349 -11.48 7.85 2.11
N TRP A 350 -11.23 8.24 3.35
CA TRP A 350 -11.99 7.85 4.54
C TRP A 350 -13.05 8.90 4.82
N ILE A 351 -14.30 8.50 4.66
CA ILE A 351 -15.44 9.41 4.59
C ILE A 351 -16.37 9.14 5.78
N ASN A 352 -16.58 10.14 6.62
CA ASN A 352 -17.57 10.11 7.70
C ASN A 352 -18.96 10.41 7.12
N VAL A 353 -19.90 9.52 7.40
CA VAL A 353 -21.32 9.58 6.97
C VAL A 353 -22.28 9.50 8.18
N ALA A 354 -21.79 9.59 9.41
CA ALA A 354 -22.58 9.40 10.63
C ALA A 354 -23.76 10.37 10.73
N ALA A 355 -23.60 11.60 10.21
CA ALA A 355 -24.68 12.59 10.23
C ALA A 355 -25.88 12.20 9.35
N LEU A 356 -25.73 11.27 8.42
CA LEU A 356 -26.81 10.73 7.59
C LEU A 356 -27.72 9.78 8.37
N LYS A 357 -27.28 9.30 9.55
CA LYS A 357 -28.03 8.37 10.42
C LYS A 357 -28.49 7.10 9.73
N LEU A 358 -27.72 6.61 8.75
CA LEU A 358 -28.01 5.39 8.01
C LEU A 358 -27.48 4.18 8.78
N ALA A 359 -28.30 3.16 8.96
CA ALA A 359 -27.87 1.88 9.56
C ALA A 359 -26.89 1.11 8.68
N ASP A 360 -27.02 1.23 7.35
CA ASP A 360 -26.16 0.63 6.34
C ASP A 360 -25.87 1.65 5.21
N PRO A 361 -24.89 2.55 5.39
CA PRO A 361 -24.56 3.52 4.36
C PRO A 361 -23.97 2.88 3.09
N CYS A 362 -23.30 1.73 3.18
CA CYS A 362 -22.80 1.03 2.00
C CYS A 362 -23.94 0.49 1.15
N GLY A 363 -24.90 -0.21 1.74
CA GLY A 363 -26.09 -0.69 1.04
C GLY A 363 -26.91 0.46 0.46
N PHE A 364 -27.02 1.58 1.19
CA PHE A 364 -27.66 2.79 0.68
C PHE A 364 -26.98 3.31 -0.60
N PHE A 365 -25.67 3.49 -0.61
CA PHE A 365 -24.98 3.93 -1.82
C PHE A 365 -24.95 2.89 -2.93
N GLU A 366 -24.92 1.58 -2.60
CA GLU A 366 -25.04 0.51 -3.60
C GLU A 366 -26.38 0.56 -4.34
N THR A 367 -27.51 0.80 -3.63
CA THR A 367 -28.83 0.96 -4.28
C THR A 367 -28.93 2.19 -5.16
N HIS A 368 -28.01 3.13 -5.00
CA HIS A 368 -27.89 4.34 -5.82
C HIS A 368 -26.71 4.29 -6.82
N GLY A 369 -26.16 3.10 -7.07
CA GLY A 369 -25.20 2.86 -8.12
C GLY A 369 -23.72 3.16 -7.75
N VAL A 370 -23.37 3.17 -6.45
CA VAL A 370 -21.97 3.36 -6.02
C VAL A 370 -21.59 2.33 -4.96
N GLY A 371 -20.62 1.48 -5.27
CA GLY A 371 -20.11 0.47 -4.36
C GLY A 371 -18.89 0.97 -3.57
N LEU A 372 -19.04 1.12 -2.26
CA LEU A 372 -18.00 1.56 -1.32
C LEU A 372 -17.60 0.42 -0.38
N SER A 373 -16.51 0.61 0.38
CA SER A 373 -16.17 -0.29 1.48
C SER A 373 -16.82 0.18 2.78
N ASP A 374 -17.44 -0.74 3.52
CA ASP A 374 -18.02 -0.47 4.82
C ASP A 374 -16.91 -0.18 5.86
N GLY A 375 -17.05 0.92 6.58
CA GLY A 375 -16.14 1.32 7.64
C GLY A 375 -16.06 0.33 8.80
N ALA A 376 -17.13 -0.44 9.03
CA ALA A 376 -17.14 -1.46 10.08
C ALA A 376 -16.10 -2.56 9.86
N PHE A 377 -15.75 -2.89 8.61
CA PHE A 377 -14.67 -3.83 8.30
C PHE A 377 -13.29 -3.36 8.75
N PHE A 378 -13.10 -2.05 8.94
CA PHE A 378 -11.84 -1.45 9.38
C PHE A 378 -11.80 -1.21 10.90
N GLY A 379 -12.87 -1.55 11.62
CA GLY A 379 -13.00 -1.32 13.06
C GLY A 379 -13.68 0.00 13.44
N SER A 380 -14.27 0.73 12.48
CA SER A 380 -15.12 1.87 12.77
C SER A 380 -16.48 1.42 13.34
N PRO A 381 -17.15 2.21 14.19
CA PRO A 381 -18.54 1.97 14.53
C PRO A 381 -19.42 1.85 13.28
N ARG A 382 -20.36 0.91 13.31
CA ARG A 382 -21.24 0.65 12.18
C ARG A 382 -22.03 1.90 11.80
N GLY A 383 -22.14 2.17 10.51
CA GLY A 383 -22.88 3.32 9.99
C GLY A 383 -22.13 4.65 9.99
N ASN A 384 -20.93 4.71 10.59
CA ASN A 384 -20.22 5.99 10.72
C ASN A 384 -19.33 6.35 9.53
N HIS A 385 -18.75 5.33 8.87
CA HIS A 385 -17.75 5.59 7.83
C HIS A 385 -17.92 4.68 6.62
N VAL A 386 -17.51 5.20 5.46
CA VAL A 386 -17.27 4.44 4.24
C VAL A 386 -15.89 4.80 3.69
N ARG A 387 -15.25 3.86 2.96
CA ARG A 387 -14.00 4.14 2.26
C ARG A 387 -14.24 4.14 0.75
N LEU A 388 -13.84 5.23 0.08
CA LEU A 388 -13.91 5.40 -1.35
C LEU A 388 -12.52 5.24 -1.97
N ASN A 389 -12.38 4.43 -3.02
CA ASN A 389 -11.21 4.32 -3.87
C ASN A 389 -11.34 5.31 -5.04
N PHE A 390 -10.40 6.27 -5.14
CA PHE A 390 -10.34 7.25 -6.22
C PHE A 390 -9.25 6.97 -7.27
N GLY A 391 -8.66 5.77 -7.24
CA GLY A 391 -7.69 5.30 -8.23
C GLY A 391 -8.35 4.85 -9.55
N CYS A 392 -9.04 5.74 -10.22
CA CYS A 392 -9.77 5.48 -11.46
C CYS A 392 -9.73 6.72 -12.38
N PRO A 393 -10.10 6.58 -13.68
CA PRO A 393 -10.24 7.73 -14.58
C PRO A 393 -11.13 8.83 -14.00
N ARG A 394 -10.78 10.08 -14.29
CA ARG A 394 -11.47 11.25 -13.75
C ARG A 394 -12.96 11.24 -14.02
N ALA A 395 -13.36 10.86 -15.23
CA ALA A 395 -14.77 10.76 -15.60
C ALA A 395 -15.52 9.71 -14.75
N THR A 396 -14.92 8.57 -14.46
CA THR A 396 -15.48 7.53 -13.58
C THR A 396 -15.65 8.04 -12.15
N LEU A 397 -14.64 8.75 -11.64
CA LEU A 397 -14.71 9.36 -10.31
C LEU A 397 -15.82 10.41 -10.23
N GLN A 398 -15.93 11.28 -11.22
CA GLN A 398 -16.98 12.30 -11.31
C GLN A 398 -18.37 11.66 -11.34
N ASP A 399 -18.58 10.62 -12.15
CA ASP A 399 -19.87 9.91 -12.18
C ASP A 399 -20.20 9.30 -10.80
N GLY A 400 -19.25 8.63 -10.15
CA GLY A 400 -19.45 8.09 -8.80
C GLY A 400 -19.87 9.17 -7.78
N LEU A 401 -19.15 10.29 -7.76
CA LEU A 401 -19.49 11.41 -6.90
C LEU A 401 -20.86 12.04 -7.21
N GLN A 402 -21.22 12.15 -8.47
CA GLN A 402 -22.55 12.63 -8.87
C GLN A 402 -23.67 11.65 -8.47
N ARG A 403 -23.43 10.34 -8.53
CA ARG A 403 -24.37 9.32 -8.03
C ARG A 403 -24.57 9.46 -6.51
N MET A 404 -23.47 9.66 -5.74
CA MET A 404 -23.57 9.94 -4.31
C MET A 404 -24.39 11.21 -4.02
N LYS A 405 -24.17 12.29 -4.78
CA LYS A 405 -24.95 13.54 -4.65
C LYS A 405 -26.44 13.32 -4.93
N ARG A 406 -26.77 12.55 -5.98
CA ARG A 406 -28.19 12.23 -6.30
C ARG A 406 -28.82 11.40 -5.19
N ALA A 407 -28.09 10.43 -4.62
CA ALA A 407 -28.56 9.62 -3.51
C ALA A 407 -28.99 10.46 -2.31
N LEU A 408 -28.17 11.44 -1.92
CA LEU A 408 -28.45 12.30 -0.77
C LEU A 408 -29.62 13.26 -0.98
N ARG A 409 -30.00 13.58 -2.22
CA ARG A 409 -31.19 14.40 -2.49
C ARG A 409 -32.52 13.66 -2.21
N GLY A 410 -32.46 12.34 -2.06
CA GLY A 410 -33.59 11.50 -1.73
C GLY A 410 -33.77 11.22 -0.22
N LEU A 411 -32.83 11.71 0.61
CA LEU A 411 -32.89 11.65 2.08
C LEU A 411 -33.55 12.92 2.62
#